data_619de8c4877b82a08c4e48d029487732
#
_entry.id   619de8c4877b82a08c4e48d029487732
#
_cell.length_a   1.000
_cell.length_b   1.000
_cell.length_c   1.000
_cell.angle_alpha   90.00
_cell.angle_beta   90.00
_cell.angle_gamma   90.00
#
_symmetry.space_group_name_H-M   'P 1'
#
loop_
_entity.id
_entity.type
_entity.pdbx_description
1 polymer ?
#
loop_
_entity_poly.entity_id
_entity_poly.type
_entity_poly.pdbx_seq_one_letter_code
_entity_poly.pdbx_strand_id
1 'polypeptide(L)'
;VVCRWVDRLRAQGLPVALVVDPVLGSTTGASFASAALVQAYVQELLPRATLVTPNRAEAARLGLGVGQTHQADQASVVITGGEDSKEDGLASDWLHCPQASGWLSLPRVTTAHHHGTGCTFASTAAAALASGYCVADAVVLAKMATTHALRHAYAAGQGAGPVQAWPDFAQHIDNLPAFTLPGATTPLALHTQQPCALLNNPALGVYAVVDSADWVRRVLAAGIRTVQLRIKDPTEPKLAAQIQDSIAIARATPGAQLFINDHWQLALQHGAYGVHLGQEDLETVDMDALRKAGVRLGLSTHSYWEVARAWALRPSYIACGPIFATQSKDMPWIPQGLDNLRYWAGVLPLPVV
;
A
#
# COMPACT_ATOMS: atom_id res chain seq x y z
N VAL A 1 -14.81 -20.66 -24.03
CA VAL A 1 -13.44 -21.03 -24.48
C VAL A 1 -12.44 -20.68 -23.39
N VAL A 2 -12.36 -19.42 -22.91
CA VAL A 2 -11.38 -18.96 -21.90
C VAL A 2 -11.42 -19.85 -20.66
N CYS A 3 -12.58 -20.04 -20.03
CA CYS A 3 -12.75 -20.80 -18.80
C CYS A 3 -12.17 -22.24 -18.92
N ARG A 4 -12.47 -22.94 -20.04
CA ARG A 4 -11.93 -24.29 -20.28
C ARG A 4 -10.40 -24.32 -20.37
N TRP A 5 -9.78 -23.28 -20.91
CA TRP A 5 -8.33 -23.19 -20.97
C TRP A 5 -7.72 -22.91 -19.60
N VAL A 6 -8.29 -21.97 -18.84
CA VAL A 6 -7.85 -21.68 -17.47
C VAL A 6 -7.95 -22.94 -16.60
N ASP A 7 -9.11 -23.62 -16.62
CA ASP A 7 -9.33 -24.86 -15.86
C ASP A 7 -8.33 -25.94 -16.25
N ARG A 8 -8.09 -26.12 -17.57
CA ARG A 8 -7.12 -27.10 -18.07
C ARG A 8 -5.69 -26.81 -17.61
N LEU A 9 -5.24 -25.55 -17.69
CA LEU A 9 -3.90 -25.15 -17.30
C LEU A 9 -3.69 -25.31 -15.78
N ARG A 10 -4.68 -24.91 -14.99
CA ARG A 10 -4.66 -25.07 -13.53
C ARG A 10 -4.65 -26.54 -13.13
N ALA A 11 -5.41 -27.40 -13.83
CA ALA A 11 -5.40 -28.85 -13.61
C ALA A 11 -4.04 -29.49 -13.92
N GLN A 12 -3.20 -28.83 -14.75
CA GLN A 12 -1.82 -29.25 -15.01
C GLN A 12 -0.82 -28.69 -13.97
N GLY A 13 -1.29 -28.04 -12.89
CA GLY A 13 -0.46 -27.46 -11.86
C GLY A 13 0.21 -26.12 -12.24
N LEU A 14 -0.21 -25.50 -13.35
CA LEU A 14 0.34 -24.20 -13.75
C LEU A 14 -0.31 -23.06 -12.95
N PRO A 15 0.48 -22.11 -12.40
CA PRO A 15 -0.03 -20.97 -11.65
C PRO A 15 -0.61 -19.91 -12.61
N VAL A 16 -1.83 -20.13 -13.08
CA VAL A 16 -2.49 -19.20 -14.01
C VAL A 16 -3.30 -18.17 -13.24
N ALA A 17 -2.85 -16.92 -13.24
CA ALA A 17 -3.64 -15.77 -12.84
C ALA A 17 -4.57 -15.34 -13.99
N LEU A 18 -5.86 -15.15 -13.68
CA LEU A 18 -6.85 -14.63 -14.61
C LEU A 18 -7.26 -13.23 -14.17
N VAL A 19 -6.89 -12.21 -14.95
CA VAL A 19 -7.39 -10.84 -14.78
C VAL A 19 -8.55 -10.63 -15.75
N VAL A 20 -9.69 -10.17 -15.23
CA VAL A 20 -10.91 -9.95 -16.00
C VAL A 20 -11.23 -8.45 -16.00
N ASP A 21 -11.07 -7.81 -17.15
CA ASP A 21 -11.58 -6.47 -17.42
C ASP A 21 -12.95 -6.59 -18.11
N PRO A 22 -14.06 -6.34 -17.37
CA PRO A 22 -15.40 -6.63 -17.88
C PRO A 22 -15.94 -5.49 -18.74
N VAL A 23 -15.41 -5.33 -19.95
CA VAL A 23 -15.84 -4.29 -20.86
C VAL A 23 -17.30 -4.51 -21.29
N LEU A 24 -18.26 -3.96 -20.51
CA LEU A 24 -19.71 -4.11 -20.74
C LEU A 24 -20.32 -2.99 -21.59
N GLY A 25 -19.56 -1.93 -21.84
CA GLY A 25 -19.99 -0.79 -22.66
C GLY A 25 -18.82 0.05 -23.14
N SER A 26 -19.08 0.98 -24.06
CA SER A 26 -18.09 1.97 -24.44
C SER A 26 -18.19 3.22 -23.57
N THR A 27 -17.11 3.97 -23.46
CA THR A 27 -17.08 5.31 -22.85
C THR A 27 -18.03 6.31 -23.56
N THR A 28 -18.44 5.99 -24.78
CA THR A 28 -19.41 6.77 -25.57
C THR A 28 -20.88 6.37 -25.33
N GLY A 29 -21.15 5.46 -24.38
CA GLY A 29 -22.49 5.07 -23.96
C GLY A 29 -23.12 3.90 -24.74
N ALA A 30 -22.43 3.29 -25.70
CA ALA A 30 -22.92 2.08 -26.35
C ALA A 30 -22.82 0.87 -25.40
N SER A 31 -23.93 0.17 -25.16
CA SER A 31 -23.91 -1.09 -24.39
C SER A 31 -23.51 -2.24 -25.30
N PHE A 32 -22.43 -2.95 -24.95
CA PHE A 32 -21.97 -4.16 -25.64
C PHE A 32 -22.52 -5.45 -25.00
N ALA A 33 -23.03 -5.35 -23.77
CA ALA A 33 -23.39 -6.51 -22.98
C ALA A 33 -24.91 -6.72 -22.93
N SER A 34 -25.36 -7.85 -23.50
CA SER A 34 -26.67 -8.41 -23.22
C SER A 34 -26.74 -8.98 -21.79
N ALA A 35 -27.95 -9.20 -21.27
CA ALA A 35 -28.15 -9.87 -19.99
C ALA A 35 -27.48 -11.27 -19.94
N ALA A 36 -27.51 -12.00 -21.05
CA ALA A 36 -26.86 -13.30 -21.17
C ALA A 36 -25.32 -13.20 -21.06
N LEU A 37 -24.72 -12.14 -21.60
CA LEU A 37 -23.27 -11.92 -21.48
C LEU A 37 -22.90 -11.58 -20.02
N VAL A 38 -23.66 -10.70 -19.37
CA VAL A 38 -23.46 -10.37 -17.94
C VAL A 38 -23.57 -11.64 -17.09
N GLN A 39 -24.57 -12.47 -17.34
CA GLN A 39 -24.74 -13.74 -16.63
C GLN A 39 -23.55 -14.67 -16.85
N ALA A 40 -23.01 -14.75 -18.09
CA ALA A 40 -21.81 -15.55 -18.37
C ALA A 40 -20.57 -15.03 -17.63
N TYR A 41 -20.40 -13.70 -17.49
CA TYR A 41 -19.34 -13.15 -16.63
C TYR A 41 -19.51 -13.66 -15.19
N VAL A 42 -20.69 -13.47 -14.61
CA VAL A 42 -20.95 -13.80 -13.19
C VAL A 42 -20.81 -15.31 -12.94
N GLN A 43 -21.34 -16.15 -13.81
CA GLN A 43 -21.38 -17.60 -13.58
C GLN A 43 -20.12 -18.33 -14.02
N GLU A 44 -19.41 -17.83 -15.03
CA GLU A 44 -18.30 -18.56 -15.64
C GLU A 44 -16.94 -17.93 -15.40
N LEU A 45 -16.78 -16.62 -15.56
CA LEU A 45 -15.50 -15.94 -15.49
C LEU A 45 -15.13 -15.54 -14.06
N LEU A 46 -16.05 -14.87 -13.34
CA LEU A 46 -15.76 -14.38 -11.98
C LEU A 46 -15.33 -15.48 -11.01
N PRO A 47 -15.93 -16.68 -10.99
CA PRO A 47 -15.47 -17.77 -10.11
C PRO A 47 -14.05 -18.26 -10.39
N ARG A 48 -13.50 -17.93 -11.56
CA ARG A 48 -12.15 -18.31 -11.98
C ARG A 48 -11.15 -17.16 -11.95
N ALA A 49 -11.65 -15.93 -11.79
CA ALA A 49 -10.81 -14.75 -11.81
C ALA A 49 -9.92 -14.67 -10.57
N THR A 50 -8.67 -14.28 -10.78
CA THR A 50 -7.76 -13.87 -9.70
C THR A 50 -8.06 -12.43 -9.32
N LEU A 51 -8.31 -11.57 -10.32
CA LEU A 51 -8.64 -10.16 -10.16
C LEU A 51 -9.68 -9.74 -11.20
N VAL A 52 -10.67 -8.97 -10.76
CA VAL A 52 -11.66 -8.32 -11.63
C VAL A 52 -11.49 -6.80 -11.51
N THR A 53 -11.51 -6.07 -12.65
CA THR A 53 -11.20 -4.64 -12.71
C THR A 53 -12.35 -3.78 -13.26
N PRO A 54 -13.60 -3.91 -12.80
CA PRO A 54 -14.73 -3.17 -13.30
C PRO A 54 -14.63 -1.68 -12.95
N ASN A 55 -15.18 -0.83 -13.81
CA ASN A 55 -15.59 0.50 -13.39
C ASN A 55 -16.88 0.41 -12.53
N ARG A 56 -17.33 1.53 -11.94
CA ARG A 56 -18.49 1.54 -11.03
C ARG A 56 -19.78 1.06 -11.72
N ALA A 57 -20.01 1.46 -12.98
CA ALA A 57 -21.19 1.07 -13.74
C ALA A 57 -21.17 -0.43 -14.06
N GLU A 58 -20.03 -0.96 -14.42
CA GLU A 58 -19.81 -2.39 -14.67
C GLU A 58 -19.93 -3.19 -13.37
N ALA A 59 -19.35 -2.72 -12.27
CA ALA A 59 -19.46 -3.34 -10.95
C ALA A 59 -20.93 -3.50 -10.54
N ALA A 60 -21.73 -2.43 -10.65
CA ALA A 60 -23.16 -2.48 -10.35
C ALA A 60 -23.91 -3.52 -11.21
N ARG A 61 -23.58 -3.63 -12.50
CA ARG A 61 -24.18 -4.64 -13.41
C ARG A 61 -23.77 -6.08 -13.08
N LEU A 62 -22.58 -6.26 -12.51
CA LEU A 62 -22.06 -7.57 -12.09
C LEU A 62 -22.46 -7.94 -10.65
N GLY A 63 -23.18 -7.06 -9.94
CA GLY A 63 -23.55 -7.26 -8.54
C GLY A 63 -22.39 -7.11 -7.56
N LEU A 64 -21.33 -6.39 -7.97
CA LEU A 64 -20.16 -6.09 -7.15
C LEU A 64 -20.32 -4.69 -6.54
N GLY A 65 -20.03 -4.53 -5.25
CA GLY A 65 -20.21 -3.26 -4.54
C GLY A 65 -19.00 -2.85 -3.70
N VAL A 66 -18.85 -1.54 -3.53
CA VAL A 66 -17.87 -0.97 -2.59
C VAL A 66 -18.27 -1.38 -1.17
N GLY A 67 -17.29 -1.81 -0.37
CA GLY A 67 -17.52 -2.23 1.02
C GLY A 67 -18.13 -3.62 1.19
N GLN A 68 -18.44 -4.33 0.10
CA GLN A 68 -18.86 -5.74 0.21
C GLN A 68 -17.66 -6.61 0.55
N THR A 69 -17.81 -7.41 1.61
CA THR A 69 -16.84 -8.46 1.95
C THR A 69 -17.12 -9.67 1.05
N HIS A 70 -16.16 -10.03 0.22
CA HIS A 70 -16.20 -11.27 -0.54
C HIS A 70 -15.69 -12.42 0.33
N GLN A 71 -16.23 -13.63 0.12
CA GLN A 71 -15.74 -14.82 0.80
C GLN A 71 -14.31 -15.16 0.30
N ALA A 72 -13.54 -15.86 1.11
CA ALA A 72 -12.12 -16.13 0.86
C ALA A 72 -11.85 -16.89 -0.47
N ASP A 73 -12.85 -17.54 -1.05
CA ASP A 73 -12.81 -18.26 -2.32
C ASP A 73 -13.28 -17.45 -3.53
N GLN A 74 -13.62 -16.17 -3.33
CA GLN A 74 -14.08 -15.29 -4.41
C GLN A 74 -12.91 -14.50 -5.02
N ALA A 75 -13.10 -14.07 -6.28
CA ALA A 75 -12.14 -13.23 -6.97
C ALA A 75 -11.86 -11.93 -6.22
N SER A 76 -10.60 -11.49 -6.21
CA SER A 76 -10.27 -10.12 -5.80
C SER A 76 -10.91 -9.12 -6.76
N VAL A 77 -11.34 -7.98 -6.23
CA VAL A 77 -12.02 -6.94 -7.01
C VAL A 77 -11.35 -5.60 -6.79
N VAL A 78 -11.08 -4.87 -7.86
CA VAL A 78 -10.79 -3.45 -7.81
C VAL A 78 -11.80 -2.68 -8.63
N ILE A 79 -12.65 -1.89 -7.97
CA ILE A 79 -13.64 -1.04 -8.63
C ILE A 79 -12.97 0.29 -8.96
N THR A 80 -12.72 0.53 -10.25
CA THR A 80 -12.08 1.75 -10.70
C THR A 80 -13.08 2.92 -10.75
N GLY A 81 -12.68 4.09 -10.19
CA GLY A 81 -13.56 5.24 -9.96
C GLY A 81 -13.23 6.48 -10.78
N GLY A 82 -12.57 6.32 -11.94
CA GLY A 82 -12.07 7.44 -12.73
C GLY A 82 -13.11 8.46 -13.22
N GLU A 83 -14.39 8.13 -13.32
CA GLU A 83 -15.39 8.98 -13.98
C GLU A 83 -16.31 9.76 -13.03
N ASP A 84 -16.55 9.29 -11.80
CA ASP A 84 -17.68 9.76 -10.99
C ASP A 84 -17.35 10.80 -9.89
N SER A 85 -16.11 10.93 -9.44
CA SER A 85 -15.74 11.85 -8.36
C SER A 85 -15.07 13.12 -8.90
N LYS A 86 -15.82 13.97 -9.60
CA LYS A 86 -15.30 15.27 -10.08
C LYS A 86 -15.18 16.32 -8.97
N GLU A 87 -15.91 16.16 -7.88
CA GLU A 87 -16.06 17.17 -6.84
C GLU A 87 -14.88 17.22 -5.86
N ASP A 88 -14.23 16.08 -5.58
CA ASP A 88 -13.11 16.01 -4.62
C ASP A 88 -11.72 16.10 -5.25
N GLY A 89 -11.64 16.19 -6.58
CA GLY A 89 -10.37 16.27 -7.30
C GLY A 89 -9.53 14.99 -7.25
N LEU A 90 -10.08 13.87 -6.78
CA LEU A 90 -9.40 12.59 -6.66
C LEU A 90 -9.84 11.61 -7.75
N ALA A 91 -8.93 10.73 -8.11
CA ALA A 91 -9.20 9.49 -8.83
C ALA A 91 -9.04 8.33 -7.83
N SER A 92 -10.16 7.76 -7.38
CA SER A 92 -10.19 6.80 -6.27
C SER A 92 -10.75 5.46 -6.71
N ASP A 93 -9.98 4.40 -6.45
CA ASP A 93 -10.36 3.02 -6.73
C ASP A 93 -10.55 2.28 -5.40
N TRP A 94 -11.53 1.40 -5.33
CA TRP A 94 -11.79 0.55 -4.18
C TRP A 94 -11.24 -0.85 -4.43
N LEU A 95 -10.31 -1.29 -3.59
CA LEU A 95 -9.75 -2.65 -3.62
C LEU A 95 -10.34 -3.52 -2.52
N HIS A 96 -10.66 -4.77 -2.87
CA HIS A 96 -10.87 -5.86 -1.93
C HIS A 96 -10.13 -7.11 -2.41
N CYS A 97 -9.18 -7.58 -1.61
CA CYS A 97 -8.42 -8.80 -1.86
C CYS A 97 -7.97 -9.44 -0.52
N PRO A 98 -7.46 -10.68 -0.53
CA PRO A 98 -7.02 -11.34 0.70
C PRO A 98 -5.95 -10.58 1.50
N GLN A 99 -5.09 -9.79 0.84
CA GLN A 99 -4.01 -9.05 1.49
C GLN A 99 -4.50 -7.72 2.08
N ALA A 100 -5.45 -7.06 1.43
CA ALA A 100 -5.84 -5.71 1.78
C ALA A 100 -7.22 -5.33 1.25
N SER A 101 -7.88 -4.42 1.97
CA SER A 101 -9.09 -3.73 1.52
C SER A 101 -8.97 -2.25 1.80
N GLY A 102 -9.52 -1.41 0.93
CA GLY A 102 -9.52 0.04 1.10
C GLY A 102 -9.52 0.83 -0.21
N TRP A 103 -9.37 2.14 -0.07
CA TRP A 103 -9.33 3.08 -1.18
C TRP A 103 -7.89 3.39 -1.59
N LEU A 104 -7.63 3.32 -2.90
CA LEU A 104 -6.40 3.84 -3.53
C LEU A 104 -6.72 5.15 -4.21
N SER A 105 -6.10 6.25 -3.78
CA SER A 105 -6.42 7.59 -4.26
C SER A 105 -5.19 8.33 -4.76
N LEU A 106 -5.35 9.02 -5.87
CA LEU A 106 -4.38 9.98 -6.43
C LEU A 106 -5.12 11.24 -6.87
N PRO A 107 -4.43 12.38 -6.96
CA PRO A 107 -4.98 13.56 -7.63
C PRO A 107 -5.41 13.20 -9.06
N ARG A 108 -6.61 13.68 -9.44
CA ARG A 108 -7.15 13.45 -10.78
C ARG A 108 -6.29 14.16 -11.82
N VAL A 109 -5.92 13.42 -12.85
CA VAL A 109 -5.28 14.00 -14.03
C VAL A 109 -6.38 14.59 -14.94
N THR A 110 -6.35 15.91 -15.12
CA THR A 110 -7.28 16.61 -16.00
C THR A 110 -6.82 16.48 -17.46
N THR A 111 -7.48 15.64 -18.25
CA THR A 111 -7.18 15.45 -19.66
C THR A 111 -8.45 15.05 -20.42
N ALA A 112 -8.53 15.44 -21.69
CA ALA A 112 -9.57 14.95 -22.61
C ALA A 112 -9.18 13.60 -23.25
N HIS A 113 -7.92 13.16 -23.04
CA HIS A 113 -7.35 11.97 -23.67
C HIS A 113 -7.22 10.86 -22.64
N HIS A 114 -8.17 9.94 -22.62
CA HIS A 114 -8.24 8.88 -21.60
C HIS A 114 -8.53 7.49 -22.20
N HIS A 115 -8.48 7.37 -23.54
CA HIS A 115 -8.73 6.08 -24.18
C HIS A 115 -7.63 5.08 -23.83
N GLY A 116 -8.03 3.88 -23.40
CA GLY A 116 -7.11 2.79 -23.02
C GLY A 116 -6.69 2.77 -21.54
N THR A 117 -7.26 3.61 -20.67
CA THR A 117 -6.97 3.58 -19.21
C THR A 117 -7.29 2.23 -18.58
N GLY A 118 -8.50 1.66 -18.82
CA GLY A 118 -8.88 0.33 -18.32
C GLY A 118 -7.93 -0.77 -18.81
N CYS A 119 -7.64 -0.76 -20.12
CA CYS A 119 -6.70 -1.72 -20.72
C CYS A 119 -5.29 -1.60 -20.11
N THR A 120 -4.79 -0.38 -19.88
CA THR A 120 -3.49 -0.15 -19.23
C THR A 120 -3.49 -0.69 -17.81
N PHE A 121 -4.55 -0.42 -17.07
CA PHE A 121 -4.70 -0.91 -15.68
C PHE A 121 -4.70 -2.44 -15.63
N ALA A 122 -5.61 -3.08 -16.37
CA ALA A 122 -5.76 -4.53 -16.36
C ALA A 122 -4.50 -5.25 -16.87
N SER A 123 -3.87 -4.73 -17.93
CA SER A 123 -2.64 -5.32 -18.48
C SER A 123 -1.46 -5.18 -17.52
N THR A 124 -1.30 -4.03 -16.84
CA THR A 124 -0.25 -3.85 -15.83
C THR A 124 -0.48 -4.76 -14.63
N ALA A 125 -1.73 -4.88 -14.15
CA ALA A 125 -2.05 -5.81 -13.07
C ALA A 125 -1.74 -7.26 -13.46
N ALA A 126 -2.09 -7.68 -14.68
CA ALA A 126 -1.78 -9.02 -15.18
C ALA A 126 -0.27 -9.27 -15.29
N ALA A 127 0.50 -8.29 -15.76
CA ALA A 127 1.95 -8.39 -15.84
C ALA A 127 2.59 -8.48 -14.45
N ALA A 128 2.13 -7.70 -13.48
CA ALA A 128 2.60 -7.74 -12.11
C ALA A 128 2.33 -9.11 -11.45
N LEU A 129 1.10 -9.64 -11.60
CA LEU A 129 0.75 -10.99 -11.12
C LEU A 129 1.61 -12.07 -11.77
N ALA A 130 1.87 -11.97 -13.08
CA ALA A 130 2.75 -12.91 -13.79
C ALA A 130 4.22 -12.80 -13.34
N SER A 131 4.62 -11.65 -12.80
CA SER A 131 5.94 -11.42 -12.20
C SER A 131 6.03 -11.85 -10.72
N GLY A 132 4.96 -12.44 -10.16
CA GLY A 132 4.92 -12.97 -8.80
C GLY A 132 4.47 -11.99 -7.73
N TYR A 133 4.06 -10.77 -8.08
CA TYR A 133 3.48 -9.83 -7.11
C TYR A 133 2.12 -10.33 -6.61
N CYS A 134 1.79 -10.02 -5.36
CA CYS A 134 0.44 -10.27 -4.84
C CYS A 134 -0.59 -9.33 -5.49
N VAL A 135 -1.88 -9.63 -5.32
CA VAL A 135 -2.95 -8.83 -5.93
C VAL A 135 -2.92 -7.37 -5.48
N ALA A 136 -2.69 -7.11 -4.19
CA ALA A 136 -2.64 -5.74 -3.67
C ALA A 136 -1.50 -4.93 -4.31
N ASP A 137 -0.31 -5.52 -4.45
CA ASP A 137 0.82 -4.89 -5.13
C ASP A 137 0.55 -4.67 -6.63
N ALA A 138 -0.03 -5.67 -7.28
CA ALA A 138 -0.39 -5.58 -8.70
C ALA A 138 -1.36 -4.42 -8.97
N VAL A 139 -2.31 -4.18 -8.07
CA VAL A 139 -3.27 -3.07 -8.16
C VAL A 139 -2.59 -1.72 -7.91
N VAL A 140 -1.67 -1.62 -6.93
CA VAL A 140 -0.88 -0.40 -6.72
C VAL A 140 -0.06 -0.07 -7.96
N LEU A 141 0.67 -1.04 -8.50
CA LEU A 141 1.47 -0.86 -9.73
C LEU A 141 0.60 -0.48 -10.93
N ALA A 142 -0.58 -1.10 -11.08
CA ALA A 142 -1.53 -0.76 -12.14
C ALA A 142 -2.06 0.68 -12.01
N LYS A 143 -2.37 1.12 -10.78
CA LYS A 143 -2.76 2.51 -10.49
C LYS A 143 -1.65 3.50 -10.84
N MET A 144 -0.41 3.20 -10.44
CA MET A 144 0.76 4.02 -10.76
C MET A 144 0.96 4.16 -12.27
N ALA A 145 0.98 3.04 -12.99
CA ALA A 145 1.18 3.01 -14.44
C ALA A 145 0.07 3.74 -15.20
N THR A 146 -1.19 3.54 -14.79
CA THR A 146 -2.34 4.19 -15.43
C THR A 146 -2.33 5.70 -15.20
N THR A 147 -2.01 6.15 -13.98
CA THR A 147 -1.92 7.59 -13.68
C THR A 147 -0.77 8.24 -14.46
N HIS A 148 0.37 7.58 -14.54
CA HIS A 148 1.50 8.04 -15.34
C HIS A 148 1.13 8.09 -16.83
N ALA A 149 0.48 7.06 -17.37
CA ALA A 149 0.03 7.02 -18.74
C ALA A 149 -1.00 8.13 -19.10
N LEU A 150 -1.87 8.49 -18.15
CA LEU A 150 -2.79 9.63 -18.28
C LEU A 150 -2.05 10.96 -18.36
N ARG A 151 -0.98 11.14 -17.58
CA ARG A 151 -0.15 12.37 -17.63
C ARG A 151 0.56 12.55 -18.98
N HIS A 152 0.80 11.46 -19.70
CA HIS A 152 1.42 11.45 -21.03
C HIS A 152 0.42 11.23 -22.16
N ALA A 153 -0.89 11.32 -21.89
CA ALA A 153 -1.92 11.19 -22.90
C ALA A 153 -1.85 12.32 -23.92
N TYR A 154 -2.16 12.03 -25.17
CA TYR A 154 -2.04 12.97 -26.27
C TYR A 154 -3.21 12.92 -27.26
N ALA A 155 -3.37 13.97 -28.04
CA ALA A 155 -4.36 14.04 -29.12
C ALA A 155 -3.87 13.23 -30.32
N ALA A 156 -4.57 12.12 -30.64
CA ALA A 156 -4.28 11.31 -31.82
C ALA A 156 -5.26 11.56 -33.00
N GLY A 157 -6.17 12.53 -32.84
CA GLY A 157 -7.20 12.88 -33.82
C GLY A 157 -8.23 13.83 -33.23
N GLN A 158 -9.48 13.80 -33.73
CA GLN A 158 -10.55 14.70 -33.30
C GLN A 158 -11.33 14.20 -32.05
N GLY A 159 -11.11 12.97 -31.59
CA GLY A 159 -11.77 12.39 -30.43
C GLY A 159 -10.87 12.37 -29.17
N ALA A 160 -11.33 11.64 -28.16
CA ALA A 160 -10.50 11.33 -27.00
C ALA A 160 -9.27 10.52 -27.45
N GLY A 161 -8.08 11.10 -27.25
CA GLY A 161 -6.81 10.45 -27.60
C GLY A 161 -6.45 9.34 -26.60
N PRO A 162 -5.43 8.53 -26.93
CA PRO A 162 -4.98 7.44 -26.08
C PRO A 162 -4.10 7.93 -24.94
N VAL A 163 -4.07 7.14 -23.86
CA VAL A 163 -3.03 7.22 -22.84
C VAL A 163 -1.72 6.64 -23.40
N GLN A 164 -0.58 7.07 -22.82
CA GLN A 164 0.73 6.59 -23.24
C GLN A 164 1.49 6.00 -22.05
N ALA A 165 1.60 4.67 -22.01
CA ALA A 165 2.35 3.97 -20.99
C ALA A 165 3.87 4.07 -21.22
N TRP A 166 4.61 4.45 -20.17
CA TRP A 166 6.07 4.51 -20.14
C TRP A 166 6.61 3.59 -19.03
N PRO A 167 7.81 2.99 -19.21
CA PRO A 167 8.34 2.02 -18.25
C PRO A 167 8.81 2.65 -16.92
N ASP A 168 9.03 3.96 -16.87
CA ASP A 168 9.55 4.70 -15.72
C ASP A 168 8.46 5.13 -14.72
N PHE A 169 7.21 4.72 -14.91
CA PHE A 169 6.07 5.09 -14.06
C PHE A 169 6.34 4.88 -12.55
N ALA A 170 7.12 3.86 -12.21
CA ALA A 170 7.45 3.53 -10.83
C ALA A 170 8.55 4.44 -10.23
N GLN A 171 9.28 5.20 -11.05
CA GLN A 171 10.33 6.12 -10.58
C GLN A 171 9.80 7.46 -10.06
N HIS A 172 8.50 7.71 -10.19
CA HIS A 172 7.86 8.95 -9.80
C HIS A 172 6.97 8.75 -8.58
N ILE A 173 7.39 9.29 -7.43
CA ILE A 173 6.63 9.18 -6.16
C ILE A 173 5.19 9.71 -6.27
N ASP A 174 4.96 10.72 -7.11
CA ASP A 174 3.64 11.30 -7.34
C ASP A 174 2.65 10.33 -8.01
N ASN A 175 3.13 9.18 -8.50
CA ASN A 175 2.28 8.09 -9.00
C ASN A 175 1.89 7.10 -7.89
N LEU A 176 2.57 7.12 -6.74
CA LEU A 176 2.25 6.21 -5.62
C LEU A 176 0.93 6.65 -4.97
N PRO A 177 -0.12 5.81 -4.98
CA PRO A 177 -1.40 6.18 -4.41
C PRO A 177 -1.36 6.24 -2.88
N ALA A 178 -2.20 7.10 -2.30
CA ALA A 178 -2.57 6.96 -0.91
C ALA A 178 -3.49 5.74 -0.76
N PHE A 179 -3.14 4.81 0.12
CA PHE A 179 -3.96 3.64 0.41
C PHE A 179 -4.52 3.74 1.83
N THR A 180 -5.84 3.70 1.97
CA THR A 180 -6.48 3.86 3.28
C THR A 180 -6.27 2.66 4.20
N LEU A 181 -6.48 2.88 5.49
CA LEU A 181 -6.60 1.79 6.47
C LEU A 181 -7.88 0.98 6.22
N PRO A 182 -7.91 -0.29 6.69
CA PRO A 182 -9.13 -1.09 6.65
C PRO A 182 -10.30 -0.37 7.32
N GLY A 183 -11.51 -0.54 6.78
CA GLY A 183 -12.71 0.09 7.33
C GLY A 183 -12.90 1.57 7.00
N ALA A 184 -11.96 2.22 6.33
CA ALA A 184 -12.16 3.60 5.86
C ALA A 184 -13.31 3.68 4.85
N THR A 185 -14.29 4.53 5.14
CA THR A 185 -15.50 4.70 4.31
C THR A 185 -15.28 5.66 3.14
N THR A 186 -14.24 6.48 3.19
CA THR A 186 -13.94 7.52 2.20
C THR A 186 -12.50 7.45 1.71
N PRO A 187 -12.25 7.86 0.45
CA PRO A 187 -10.91 8.06 -0.07
C PRO A 187 -10.09 9.05 0.74
N LEU A 188 -8.77 8.93 0.67
CA LEU A 188 -7.82 9.79 1.35
C LEU A 188 -7.01 10.62 0.35
N ALA A 189 -7.00 11.93 0.54
CA ALA A 189 -6.11 12.83 -0.19
C ALA A 189 -4.78 12.99 0.57
N LEU A 190 -3.68 12.55 -0.01
CA LEU A 190 -2.37 12.54 0.63
C LEU A 190 -1.96 13.94 1.16
N HIS A 191 -2.18 14.97 0.37
CA HIS A 191 -1.77 16.33 0.71
C HIS A 191 -2.58 16.97 1.86
N THR A 192 -3.72 16.40 2.24
CA THR A 192 -4.52 16.90 3.37
C THR A 192 -4.06 16.34 4.71
N GLN A 193 -3.21 15.31 4.71
CA GLN A 193 -2.71 14.72 5.94
C GLN A 193 -1.55 15.53 6.51
N GLN A 194 -1.60 15.82 7.81
CA GLN A 194 -0.46 16.42 8.50
C GLN A 194 0.68 15.38 8.62
N PRO A 195 1.93 15.77 8.29
CA PRO A 195 3.07 14.87 8.48
C PRO A 195 3.36 14.63 9.96
N CYS A 196 3.92 13.46 10.27
CA CYS A 196 4.55 13.25 11.56
C CYS A 196 5.80 14.13 11.71
N ALA A 197 6.27 14.32 12.94
CA ALA A 197 7.44 15.13 13.22
C ALA A 197 8.68 14.59 12.48
N LEU A 198 9.49 15.47 11.94
CA LEU A 198 10.73 15.09 11.24
C LEU A 198 11.76 14.54 12.23
N LEU A 199 12.63 13.66 11.74
CA LEU A 199 13.78 13.20 12.49
C LEU A 199 14.76 14.35 12.75
N ASN A 200 15.36 14.39 13.94
CA ASN A 200 16.40 15.35 14.26
C ASN A 200 17.66 15.11 13.40
N ASN A 201 17.96 13.83 13.14
CA ASN A 201 19.00 13.42 12.21
C ASN A 201 18.41 12.41 11.21
N PRO A 202 18.17 12.78 9.95
CA PRO A 202 17.66 11.88 8.93
C PRO A 202 18.69 10.83 8.46
N ALA A 203 19.99 11.08 8.69
CA ALA A 203 21.04 10.09 8.46
C ALA A 203 21.08 9.12 9.67
N LEU A 204 20.20 8.13 9.65
CA LEU A 204 19.97 7.21 10.76
C LEU A 204 21.22 6.38 11.14
N GLY A 205 22.12 6.11 10.19
CA GLY A 205 23.33 5.31 10.41
C GLY A 205 23.02 3.88 10.82
N VAL A 206 23.75 3.38 11.82
CA VAL A 206 23.43 2.07 12.42
C VAL A 206 22.17 2.22 13.26
N TYR A 207 21.15 1.46 12.92
CA TYR A 207 19.89 1.39 13.65
C TYR A 207 19.87 0.11 14.49
N ALA A 208 20.17 0.23 15.78
CA ALA A 208 20.19 -0.90 16.69
C ALA A 208 18.78 -1.26 17.18
N VAL A 209 18.39 -2.54 17.08
CA VAL A 209 17.16 -3.07 17.65
C VAL A 209 17.52 -3.93 18.86
N VAL A 210 17.04 -3.56 20.04
CA VAL A 210 17.41 -4.18 21.32
C VAL A 210 16.16 -4.42 22.17
N ASP A 211 16.28 -5.30 23.18
CA ASP A 211 15.15 -5.81 23.95
C ASP A 211 15.12 -5.32 25.43
N SER A 212 16.06 -4.46 25.83
CA SER A 212 16.11 -3.99 27.21
C SER A 212 16.76 -2.62 27.37
N ALA A 213 16.45 -1.91 28.46
CA ALA A 213 17.06 -0.63 28.82
C ALA A 213 18.58 -0.74 29.04
N ASP A 214 19.07 -1.87 29.51
CA ASP A 214 20.50 -2.11 29.64
C ASP A 214 21.19 -2.16 28.27
N TRP A 215 20.59 -2.82 27.29
CA TRP A 215 21.10 -2.80 25.92
C TRP A 215 20.99 -1.41 25.27
N VAL A 216 19.92 -0.66 25.52
CA VAL A 216 19.83 0.75 25.07
C VAL A 216 21.03 1.55 25.58
N ARG A 217 21.37 1.42 26.89
CA ARG A 217 22.51 2.09 27.47
C ARG A 217 23.84 1.69 26.81
N ARG A 218 24.06 0.39 26.61
CA ARG A 218 25.28 -0.15 25.99
C ARG A 218 25.50 0.33 24.57
N VAL A 219 24.45 0.28 23.72
CA VAL A 219 24.58 0.70 22.31
C VAL A 219 24.76 2.21 22.19
N LEU A 220 24.11 3.02 23.04
CA LEU A 220 24.32 4.47 23.09
C LEU A 220 25.73 4.81 23.58
N ALA A 221 26.26 4.10 24.60
CA ALA A 221 27.63 4.24 25.07
C ALA A 221 28.66 3.88 24.01
N ALA A 222 28.35 2.91 23.12
CA ALA A 222 29.18 2.54 21.98
C ALA A 222 29.14 3.56 20.81
N GLY A 223 28.37 4.64 20.93
CA GLY A 223 28.31 5.70 19.93
C GLY A 223 27.18 5.56 18.91
N ILE A 224 26.35 4.51 18.97
CA ILE A 224 25.15 4.38 18.16
C ILE A 224 24.13 5.43 18.62
N ARG A 225 23.41 6.06 17.70
CA ARG A 225 22.46 7.14 18.04
C ARG A 225 21.01 6.82 17.67
N THR A 226 20.76 5.88 16.76
CA THR A 226 19.41 5.43 16.41
C THR A 226 19.18 4.05 17.02
N VAL A 227 18.17 3.96 17.90
CA VAL A 227 17.90 2.74 18.68
C VAL A 227 16.41 2.47 18.71
N GLN A 228 16.02 1.20 18.57
CA GLN A 228 14.67 0.74 18.80
C GLN A 228 14.66 -0.20 20.02
N LEU A 229 13.85 0.15 21.02
CA LEU A 229 13.51 -0.79 22.09
C LEU A 229 12.36 -1.67 21.62
N ARG A 230 12.61 -2.97 21.49
CA ARG A 230 11.65 -3.95 20.98
C ARG A 230 11.43 -5.08 21.98
N ILE A 231 10.49 -4.88 22.89
CA ILE A 231 10.00 -5.89 23.82
C ILE A 231 8.69 -6.41 23.26
N LYS A 232 8.66 -7.66 22.78
CA LYS A 232 7.50 -8.24 22.09
C LYS A 232 6.39 -8.71 23.01
N ASP A 233 6.75 -9.13 24.24
CA ASP A 233 5.78 -9.63 25.19
C ASP A 233 5.05 -8.46 25.87
N PRO A 234 3.77 -8.23 25.56
CA PRO A 234 3.01 -7.15 26.19
C PRO A 234 2.69 -7.43 27.66
N THR A 235 2.90 -8.67 28.12
CA THR A 235 2.67 -9.11 29.52
C THR A 235 3.93 -9.05 30.37
N GLU A 236 5.07 -8.60 29.80
CA GLU A 236 6.33 -8.45 30.54
C GLU A 236 6.13 -7.55 31.77
N PRO A 237 6.30 -8.07 33.00
CA PRO A 237 5.98 -7.33 34.23
C PRO A 237 6.75 -6.02 34.39
N LYS A 238 7.91 -5.91 33.76
CA LYS A 238 8.78 -4.71 33.80
C LYS A 238 8.67 -3.84 32.55
N LEU A 239 7.73 -4.10 31.65
CA LEU A 239 7.61 -3.40 30.37
C LEU A 239 7.61 -1.88 30.52
N ALA A 240 6.72 -1.34 31.35
CA ALA A 240 6.62 0.11 31.54
C ALA A 240 7.91 0.71 32.14
N ALA A 241 8.56 0.02 33.11
CA ALA A 241 9.82 0.45 33.69
C ALA A 241 10.94 0.43 32.62
N GLN A 242 11.05 -0.63 31.83
CA GLN A 242 12.03 -0.73 30.74
C GLN A 242 11.86 0.40 29.69
N ILE A 243 10.64 0.74 29.34
CA ILE A 243 10.34 1.86 28.42
C ILE A 243 10.74 3.18 29.08
N GLN A 244 10.33 3.43 30.32
CA GLN A 244 10.64 4.65 31.05
C GLN A 244 12.16 4.85 31.21
N ASP A 245 12.88 3.83 31.63
CA ASP A 245 14.33 3.86 31.79
C ASP A 245 15.05 4.11 30.48
N SER A 246 14.62 3.44 29.40
CA SER A 246 15.17 3.64 28.06
C SER A 246 15.00 5.07 27.57
N ILE A 247 13.83 5.67 27.80
CA ILE A 247 13.55 7.07 27.46
C ILE A 247 14.45 8.01 28.26
N ALA A 248 14.62 7.77 29.56
CA ALA A 248 15.50 8.57 30.42
C ALA A 248 16.96 8.49 29.93
N ILE A 249 17.46 7.29 29.63
CA ILE A 249 18.82 7.05 29.11
C ILE A 249 18.99 7.81 27.75
N ALA A 250 18.06 7.69 26.85
CA ALA A 250 18.15 8.34 25.55
C ALA A 250 18.12 9.87 25.66
N ARG A 251 17.27 10.43 26.54
CA ARG A 251 17.22 11.87 26.80
C ARG A 251 18.53 12.43 27.37
N ALA A 252 19.21 11.64 28.17
CA ALA A 252 20.53 12.00 28.76
C ALA A 252 21.68 11.88 27.73
N THR A 253 21.44 11.26 26.56
CA THR A 253 22.46 11.01 25.55
C THR A 253 22.27 12.00 24.37
N PRO A 254 23.19 12.95 24.14
CA PRO A 254 23.07 13.90 23.03
C PRO A 254 22.96 13.22 21.67
N GLY A 255 21.97 13.64 20.89
CA GLY A 255 21.73 13.13 19.53
C GLY A 255 21.06 11.76 19.45
N ALA A 256 20.70 11.14 20.59
CA ALA A 256 19.99 9.86 20.58
C ALA A 256 18.57 10.00 20.04
N GLN A 257 18.17 9.06 19.19
CA GLN A 257 16.85 8.91 18.61
C GLN A 257 16.33 7.53 19.01
N LEU A 258 15.52 7.46 20.07
CA LEU A 258 14.95 6.22 20.60
C LEU A 258 13.53 6.03 20.11
N PHE A 259 13.26 4.89 19.47
CA PHE A 259 11.94 4.47 19.05
C PHE A 259 11.45 3.32 19.94
N ILE A 260 10.21 3.42 20.43
CA ILE A 260 9.53 2.35 21.17
C ILE A 260 8.71 1.54 20.17
N ASN A 261 8.97 0.23 20.12
CA ASN A 261 8.25 -0.67 19.22
C ASN A 261 6.88 -1.05 19.80
N ASP A 262 5.81 -0.99 19.01
CA ASP A 262 4.42 -1.40 19.26
C ASP A 262 3.71 -0.65 20.41
N HIS A 263 4.35 -0.42 21.54
CA HIS A 263 3.75 0.13 22.77
C HIS A 263 3.56 1.66 22.73
N TRP A 264 2.80 2.14 21.74
CA TRP A 264 2.63 3.57 21.49
C TRP A 264 1.96 4.34 22.65
N GLN A 265 1.02 3.72 23.39
CA GLN A 265 0.39 4.35 24.56
C GLN A 265 1.41 4.65 25.65
N LEU A 266 2.27 3.69 26.00
CA LEU A 266 3.35 3.89 26.97
C LEU A 266 4.40 4.88 26.47
N ALA A 267 4.70 4.84 25.16
CA ALA A 267 5.57 5.82 24.54
C ALA A 267 5.04 7.25 24.69
N LEU A 268 3.76 7.49 24.44
CA LEU A 268 3.09 8.77 24.68
C LEU A 268 3.12 9.17 26.14
N GLN A 269 2.73 8.27 27.05
CA GLN A 269 2.66 8.50 28.47
C GLN A 269 4.01 8.97 29.05
N HIS A 270 5.12 8.38 28.60
CA HIS A 270 6.47 8.71 29.06
C HIS A 270 7.20 9.71 28.17
N GLY A 271 6.54 10.24 27.13
CA GLY A 271 7.06 11.26 26.22
C GLY A 271 8.26 10.77 25.42
N ALA A 272 8.16 9.62 24.77
CA ALA A 272 9.20 9.06 23.92
C ALA A 272 9.53 9.99 22.74
N TYR A 273 10.74 9.88 22.20
CA TYR A 273 11.18 10.55 20.98
C TYR A 273 10.36 10.09 19.77
N GLY A 274 10.12 8.77 19.64
CA GLY A 274 9.39 8.18 18.54
C GLY A 274 8.84 6.79 18.88
N VAL A 275 7.99 6.33 17.98
CA VAL A 275 7.44 4.97 17.97
C VAL A 275 7.75 4.29 16.65
N HIS A 276 7.86 2.97 16.66
CA HIS A 276 7.95 2.14 15.47
C HIS A 276 6.83 1.12 15.49
N LEU A 277 6.01 1.09 14.43
CA LEU A 277 4.79 0.28 14.35
C LEU A 277 4.82 -0.65 13.14
N GLY A 278 4.19 -1.81 13.29
CA GLY A 278 3.84 -2.71 12.21
C GLY A 278 2.55 -2.28 11.49
N GLN A 279 2.18 -3.01 10.43
CA GLN A 279 0.93 -2.75 9.70
C GLN A 279 -0.31 -3.09 10.55
N GLU A 280 -0.21 -4.10 11.40
CA GLU A 280 -1.24 -4.55 12.32
C GLU A 280 -1.58 -3.51 13.41
N ASP A 281 -0.57 -2.73 13.83
CA ASP A 281 -0.74 -1.71 14.88
C ASP A 281 -1.55 -0.50 14.38
N LEU A 282 -1.56 -0.29 13.06
CA LEU A 282 -2.21 0.87 12.45
C LEU A 282 -3.73 0.90 12.62
N GLU A 283 -4.36 -0.23 12.93
CA GLU A 283 -5.81 -0.30 13.18
C GLU A 283 -6.19 0.27 14.56
N THR A 284 -5.26 0.30 15.49
CA THR A 284 -5.52 0.68 16.90
C THR A 284 -4.84 1.97 17.32
N VAL A 285 -3.88 2.47 16.52
CA VAL A 285 -3.11 3.65 16.88
C VAL A 285 -3.91 4.94 16.73
N ASP A 286 -3.82 5.81 17.73
CA ASP A 286 -4.31 7.19 17.64
C ASP A 286 -3.25 8.08 16.97
N MET A 287 -3.35 8.19 15.64
CA MET A 287 -2.44 8.99 14.82
C MET A 287 -2.46 10.47 15.20
N ASP A 288 -3.61 11.00 15.60
CA ASP A 288 -3.75 12.40 15.95
C ASP A 288 -3.09 12.69 17.31
N ALA A 289 -3.21 11.78 18.27
CA ALA A 289 -2.48 11.86 19.53
C ALA A 289 -0.94 11.85 19.30
N LEU A 290 -0.43 10.96 18.43
CA LEU A 290 1.01 10.92 18.10
C LEU A 290 1.47 12.25 17.46
N ARG A 291 0.73 12.76 16.48
CA ARG A 291 1.05 14.03 15.81
C ARG A 291 1.02 15.21 16.77
N LYS A 292 -0.03 15.31 17.60
CA LYS A 292 -0.19 16.37 18.60
C LYS A 292 0.95 16.36 19.63
N ALA A 293 1.41 15.17 20.02
CA ALA A 293 2.53 15.03 20.93
C ALA A 293 3.91 15.24 20.27
N GLY A 294 3.97 15.42 18.95
CA GLY A 294 5.22 15.57 18.22
C GLY A 294 6.07 14.32 18.17
N VAL A 295 5.46 13.16 18.38
CA VAL A 295 6.16 11.85 18.36
C VAL A 295 6.49 11.47 16.91
N ARG A 296 7.74 11.03 16.66
CA ARG A 296 8.19 10.53 15.37
C ARG A 296 7.62 9.14 15.15
N LEU A 297 7.22 8.87 13.92
CA LEU A 297 6.64 7.59 13.53
C LEU A 297 7.53 6.87 12.51
N GLY A 298 7.97 5.66 12.84
CA GLY A 298 8.52 4.72 11.88
C GLY A 298 7.49 3.64 11.56
N LEU A 299 7.42 3.23 10.30
CA LEU A 299 6.49 2.18 9.86
C LEU A 299 7.23 1.07 9.13
N SER A 300 7.00 -0.18 9.55
CA SER A 300 7.42 -1.38 8.82
C SER A 300 6.62 -1.57 7.56
N THR A 301 7.31 -1.91 6.46
CA THR A 301 6.68 -2.25 5.18
C THR A 301 7.37 -3.44 4.52
N HIS A 302 6.60 -4.29 3.84
CA HIS A 302 7.06 -5.53 3.23
C HIS A 302 6.67 -5.64 1.75
N SER A 303 5.94 -4.65 1.22
CA SER A 303 5.33 -4.71 -0.12
C SER A 303 4.94 -3.33 -0.62
N TYR A 304 4.59 -3.20 -1.90
CA TYR A 304 4.17 -1.92 -2.51
C TYR A 304 2.91 -1.34 -1.86
N TRP A 305 1.91 -2.18 -1.59
CA TRP A 305 0.67 -1.72 -0.98
C TRP A 305 0.86 -1.26 0.46
N GLU A 306 1.77 -1.89 1.21
CA GLU A 306 2.11 -1.45 2.56
C GLU A 306 2.88 -0.12 2.54
N VAL A 307 3.79 0.07 1.57
CA VAL A 307 4.43 1.37 1.39
C VAL A 307 3.41 2.43 1.00
N ALA A 308 2.45 2.14 0.11
CA ALA A 308 1.39 3.08 -0.26
C ALA A 308 0.53 3.48 0.95
N ARG A 309 0.21 2.54 1.84
CA ARG A 309 -0.50 2.78 3.10
C ARG A 309 0.34 3.60 4.09
N ALA A 310 1.60 3.20 4.29
CA ALA A 310 2.51 3.92 5.17
C ALA A 310 2.75 5.36 4.67
N TRP A 311 2.97 5.54 3.38
CA TRP A 311 3.14 6.85 2.75
C TRP A 311 1.94 7.76 2.97
N ALA A 312 0.72 7.22 2.90
CA ALA A 312 -0.50 7.97 3.16
C ALA A 312 -0.57 8.56 4.59
N LEU A 313 0.09 7.94 5.55
CA LEU A 313 0.16 8.40 6.94
C LEU A 313 1.25 9.47 7.17
N ARG A 314 2.13 9.70 6.18
CA ARG A 314 3.23 10.66 6.20
C ARG A 314 4.14 10.48 7.43
N PRO A 315 4.76 9.28 7.59
CA PRO A 315 5.59 8.95 8.73
C PRO A 315 6.93 9.70 8.70
N SER A 316 7.71 9.58 9.77
CA SER A 316 9.05 10.17 9.89
C SER A 316 10.10 9.36 9.11
N TYR A 317 9.91 8.05 9.00
CA TYR A 317 10.68 7.14 8.16
C TYR A 317 9.89 5.86 7.86
N ILE A 318 10.33 5.12 6.84
CA ILE A 318 9.79 3.80 6.48
C ILE A 318 10.89 2.75 6.62
N ALA A 319 10.56 1.61 7.21
CA ALA A 319 11.43 0.44 7.22
C ALA A 319 11.00 -0.54 6.13
N CYS A 320 11.94 -0.89 5.25
CA CYS A 320 11.75 -1.80 4.13
C CYS A 320 12.39 -3.17 4.49
N GLY A 321 11.58 -4.19 4.70
CA GLY A 321 12.10 -5.52 5.05
C GLY A 321 11.08 -6.63 4.85
N PRO A 322 11.47 -7.91 5.03
CA PRO A 322 12.85 -8.37 5.16
C PRO A 322 13.60 -8.27 3.82
N ILE A 323 14.88 -7.92 3.86
CA ILE A 323 15.71 -7.84 2.65
C ILE A 323 16.06 -9.23 2.14
N PHE A 324 16.33 -10.17 3.06
CA PHE A 324 16.62 -11.57 2.76
C PHE A 324 15.53 -12.47 3.35
N ALA A 325 15.44 -13.70 2.84
CA ALA A 325 14.52 -14.70 3.40
C ALA A 325 14.75 -14.86 4.91
N THR A 326 13.66 -14.84 5.68
CA THR A 326 13.68 -15.01 7.13
C THR A 326 12.94 -16.27 7.55
N GLN A 327 13.42 -16.91 8.63
CA GLN A 327 12.75 -18.05 9.28
C GLN A 327 11.99 -17.64 10.54
N SER A 328 12.13 -16.38 10.95
CA SER A 328 11.56 -15.88 12.22
C SER A 328 10.11 -15.42 12.13
N LYS A 329 9.58 -15.29 10.92
CA LYS A 329 8.19 -14.91 10.66
C LYS A 329 7.73 -15.60 9.39
N ASP A 330 6.58 -16.24 9.43
CA ASP A 330 5.92 -16.77 8.23
C ASP A 330 5.41 -15.56 7.43
N MET A 331 6.05 -15.29 6.30
CA MET A 331 5.81 -14.08 5.52
C MET A 331 5.22 -14.48 4.18
N PRO A 332 4.00 -14.02 3.85
CA PRO A 332 3.39 -14.27 2.54
C PRO A 332 4.03 -13.45 1.42
N TRP A 333 5.07 -12.66 1.73
CA TRP A 333 5.71 -11.73 0.80
C TRP A 333 7.04 -12.28 0.28
N ILE A 334 7.38 -11.88 -0.94
CA ILE A 334 8.72 -12.08 -1.50
C ILE A 334 9.69 -11.20 -0.70
N PRO A 335 10.88 -11.71 -0.29
CA PRO A 335 11.91 -10.87 0.31
C PRO A 335 12.23 -9.66 -0.57
N GLN A 336 12.37 -8.48 0.03
CA GLN A 336 12.51 -7.23 -0.70
C GLN A 336 13.80 -7.16 -1.55
N GLY A 337 14.87 -7.77 -1.07
CA GLY A 337 16.17 -7.70 -1.75
C GLY A 337 16.80 -6.30 -1.76
N LEU A 338 18.07 -6.26 -2.15
CA LEU A 338 18.81 -4.99 -2.19
C LEU A 338 18.32 -4.03 -3.28
N ASP A 339 17.79 -4.54 -4.37
CA ASP A 339 17.33 -3.70 -5.48
C ASP A 339 16.04 -2.97 -5.11
N ASN A 340 15.11 -3.63 -4.39
CA ASN A 340 13.90 -2.99 -3.92
C ASN A 340 14.18 -1.99 -2.78
N LEU A 341 15.13 -2.31 -1.89
CA LEU A 341 15.60 -1.34 -0.89
C LEU A 341 16.21 -0.09 -1.56
N ARG A 342 17.06 -0.27 -2.57
CA ARG A 342 17.65 0.83 -3.34
C ARG A 342 16.56 1.65 -4.05
N TYR A 343 15.56 0.98 -4.61
CA TYR A 343 14.43 1.62 -5.26
C TYR A 343 13.67 2.52 -4.29
N TRP A 344 13.24 2.00 -3.14
CA TRP A 344 12.49 2.80 -2.16
C TRP A 344 13.32 3.94 -1.57
N ALA A 345 14.60 3.70 -1.30
CA ALA A 345 15.51 4.74 -0.82
C ALA A 345 15.74 5.87 -1.86
N GLY A 346 15.58 5.56 -3.15
CA GLY A 346 15.70 6.54 -4.24
C GLY A 346 14.41 7.30 -4.54
N VAL A 347 13.26 6.68 -4.32
CA VAL A 347 11.94 7.23 -4.72
C VAL A 347 11.27 7.98 -3.57
N LEU A 348 11.38 7.48 -2.33
CA LEU A 348 10.72 8.10 -1.17
C LEU A 348 11.50 9.34 -0.69
N PRO A 349 10.83 10.49 -0.47
CA PRO A 349 11.47 11.72 0.01
C PRO A 349 11.62 11.75 1.54
N LEU A 350 11.75 10.59 2.16
CA LEU A 350 11.96 10.42 3.60
C LEU A 350 12.95 9.27 3.83
N PRO A 351 13.59 9.19 5.03
CA PRO A 351 14.54 8.13 5.32
C PRO A 351 13.91 6.73 5.19
N VAL A 352 14.67 5.81 4.58
CA VAL A 352 14.35 4.38 4.47
C VAL A 352 15.39 3.58 5.24
N VAL A 353 14.94 2.60 6.03
CA VAL A 353 15.76 1.72 6.86
C VAL A 353 15.67 0.28 6.38
#